data_1fa972472aefd5bd2e05ee8a7ff3cf3f
#
_entry.id   1fa972472aefd5bd2e05ee8a7ff3cf3f
#
_cell.length_a   1.000
_cell.length_b   1.000
_cell.length_c   1.000
_cell.angle_alpha   90.00
_cell.angle_beta   90.00
_cell.angle_gamma   90.00
#
_symmetry.space_group_name_H-M   'P 1'
#
loop_
_entity.id
_entity.type
_entity.pdbx_description
1 polymer ?
#
loop_
_entity_poly.entity_id
_entity_poly.type
_entity_poly.pdbx_seq_one_letter_code
_entity_poly.pdbx_strand_id
1 'polypeptide(L)'
;AQNPLAWLWHMKQEEYTIGTMVTYDDAALESQIRNLSCLDPEKAVEPVNAKISEYMSGQGYSIEPEQEGTAVEAEKLTQAVTGAIENLQDHLSLEEADVYKKPTVLKDDASLAEQLDKMNKYAKMSVTYQFGDSTETLNGDQIHAWLIANADGSVSVDSSKVSEYVSEMAKAHNTSNKAKTLKTSYGSTIQVSGGTYGWKINQAAETEALAAIIASGESTTREPEY
;
A
#
# COMPACT_ATOMS: atom_id res chain seq x y z
N ALA A 1 -59.28 45.53 48.77
CA ALA A 1 -57.89 45.62 49.25
C ALA A 1 -57.00 45.05 48.15
N GLN A 2 -56.18 45.88 47.47
CA GLN A 2 -55.21 45.39 46.53
C GLN A 2 -54.01 44.82 47.32
N ASN A 3 -53.63 43.61 46.99
CA ASN A 3 -52.48 42.95 47.60
C ASN A 3 -51.19 43.66 47.17
N PRO A 4 -50.49 44.38 48.08
CA PRO A 4 -49.34 45.19 47.72
C PRO A 4 -48.10 44.41 47.24
N LEU A 5 -48.17 43.10 47.32
CA LEU A 5 -47.10 42.19 46.87
C LEU A 5 -47.41 41.47 45.53
N ALA A 6 -48.55 41.78 44.91
CA ALA A 6 -48.93 41.10 43.64
C ALA A 6 -47.95 41.36 42.49
N TRP A 7 -47.19 42.46 42.53
CA TRP A 7 -46.15 42.75 41.52
C TRP A 7 -44.95 41.84 41.61
N LEU A 8 -44.61 41.32 42.82
CA LEU A 8 -43.50 40.36 43.00
C LEU A 8 -43.76 39.00 42.32
N TRP A 9 -45.03 38.66 42.10
CA TRP A 9 -45.39 37.38 41.39
C TRP A 9 -45.39 37.53 39.90
N HIS A 10 -45.25 38.74 39.37
CA HIS A 10 -45.17 39.03 37.96
C HIS A 10 -43.74 39.40 37.50
N MET A 11 -42.76 39.28 38.36
CA MET A 11 -41.37 39.36 37.93
C MET A 11 -41.05 38.05 37.13
N LYS A 12 -41.36 38.08 35.81
CA LYS A 12 -40.74 37.14 34.89
C LYS A 12 -39.26 37.38 34.95
N GLN A 13 -38.52 36.39 35.31
CA GLN A 13 -37.09 36.39 35.12
C GLN A 13 -36.87 36.32 33.59
N GLU A 14 -36.74 37.44 32.96
CA GLU A 14 -36.35 37.50 31.57
C GLU A 14 -34.83 37.38 31.52
N GLU A 15 -34.39 36.24 31.05
CA GLU A 15 -32.98 35.99 30.80
C GLU A 15 -32.60 36.68 29.49
N TYR A 16 -31.95 37.82 29.59
CA TYR A 16 -31.43 38.53 28.43
C TYR A 16 -30.06 37.97 28.11
N THR A 17 -29.98 37.13 27.08
CA THR A 17 -28.71 36.75 26.49
C THR A 17 -28.21 37.94 25.64
N ILE A 18 -27.28 38.72 26.17
CA ILE A 18 -26.61 39.74 25.38
C ILE A 18 -25.57 38.97 24.54
N GLY A 19 -25.87 38.85 23.23
CA GLY A 19 -24.88 38.33 22.28
C GLY A 19 -23.66 39.27 22.28
N THR A 20 -22.49 38.71 22.55
CA THR A 20 -21.24 39.48 22.47
C THR A 20 -21.00 39.88 21.03
N MET A 21 -21.16 41.16 20.68
CA MET A 21 -20.77 41.65 19.36
C MET A 21 -19.28 41.99 19.39
N VAL A 22 -18.48 41.06 18.88
CA VAL A 22 -17.06 41.33 18.60
C VAL A 22 -16.97 41.80 17.15
N THR A 23 -16.39 42.99 16.94
CA THR A 23 -16.07 43.51 15.60
C THR A 23 -14.59 43.52 15.40
N TYR A 24 -14.13 42.90 14.33
CA TYR A 24 -12.71 42.89 13.94
C TYR A 24 -12.59 43.08 12.42
N ASP A 25 -11.40 43.42 11.96
CA ASP A 25 -11.09 43.52 10.53
C ASP A 25 -10.72 42.12 10.01
N ASP A 26 -11.60 41.53 9.19
CA ASP A 26 -11.44 40.21 8.60
C ASP A 26 -10.12 40.11 7.81
N ALA A 27 -9.76 41.12 7.03
CA ALA A 27 -8.55 41.10 6.21
C ALA A 27 -7.27 41.13 7.07
N ALA A 28 -7.30 41.90 8.15
CA ALA A 28 -6.21 41.97 9.11
C ALA A 28 -6.06 40.65 9.87
N LEU A 29 -7.17 40.02 10.30
CA LEU A 29 -7.20 38.73 10.97
C LEU A 29 -6.65 37.65 10.06
N GLU A 30 -7.11 37.56 8.82
CA GLU A 30 -6.63 36.58 7.86
C GLU A 30 -5.12 36.72 7.59
N SER A 31 -4.64 37.96 7.48
CA SER A 31 -3.21 38.24 7.32
C SER A 31 -2.39 37.77 8.52
N GLN A 32 -2.90 37.94 9.74
CA GLN A 32 -2.22 37.46 10.96
C GLN A 32 -2.22 35.93 11.04
N ILE A 33 -3.33 35.29 10.71
CA ILE A 33 -3.42 33.83 10.70
C ILE A 33 -2.41 33.23 9.72
N ARG A 34 -2.29 33.78 8.51
CA ARG A 34 -1.33 33.33 7.50
C ARG A 34 0.13 33.43 7.95
N ASN A 35 0.44 34.29 8.88
CA ASN A 35 1.79 34.49 9.42
C ASN A 35 2.07 33.61 10.66
N LEU A 36 1.13 32.76 11.08
CA LEU A 36 1.36 31.85 12.20
C LEU A 36 2.40 30.79 11.84
N SER A 37 3.27 30.50 12.81
CA SER A 37 4.35 29.54 12.62
C SER A 37 3.89 28.10 12.34
N CYS A 38 2.65 27.77 12.70
CA CYS A 38 2.03 26.47 12.40
C CYS A 38 1.63 26.30 10.93
N LEU A 39 1.55 27.39 10.16
CA LEU A 39 1.32 27.40 8.72
C LEU A 39 2.63 27.55 7.91
N ASP A 40 3.77 27.65 8.56
CA ASP A 40 5.07 27.75 7.91
C ASP A 40 5.43 26.38 7.28
N PRO A 41 5.51 26.27 5.93
CA PRO A 41 5.77 25.02 5.26
C PRO A 41 7.16 24.42 5.56
N GLU A 42 8.10 25.25 6.05
CA GLU A 42 9.43 24.75 6.46
C GLU A 42 9.43 24.06 7.82
N LYS A 43 8.39 24.30 8.63
CA LYS A 43 8.23 23.72 9.97
C LYS A 43 7.13 22.66 10.03
N ALA A 44 6.19 22.71 9.09
CA ALA A 44 5.08 21.77 9.02
C ALA A 44 5.56 20.41 8.51
N VAL A 45 5.21 19.35 9.21
CA VAL A 45 5.41 17.98 8.78
C VAL A 45 4.08 17.46 8.25
N GLU A 46 4.04 17.07 6.97
CA GLU A 46 2.84 16.45 6.40
C GLU A 46 2.63 15.05 7.00
N PRO A 47 1.37 14.63 7.22
CA PRO A 47 1.08 13.27 7.66
C PRO A 47 1.47 12.26 6.58
N VAL A 48 1.91 11.08 7.01
CA VAL A 48 2.25 9.97 6.12
C VAL A 48 1.22 8.86 6.29
N ASN A 49 0.66 8.39 5.20
CA ASN A 49 -0.27 7.27 5.20
C ASN A 49 0.43 5.95 5.55
N ALA A 50 -0.32 5.06 6.17
CA ALA A 50 0.10 3.67 6.29
C ALA A 50 0.32 3.05 4.91
N LYS A 51 1.31 2.19 4.78
CA LYS A 51 1.67 1.51 3.54
C LYS A 51 2.22 0.12 3.82
N ILE A 52 2.28 -0.71 2.79
CA ILE A 52 2.98 -1.99 2.86
C ILE A 52 4.48 -1.73 2.79
N SER A 53 5.24 -2.38 3.67
CA SER A 53 6.71 -2.30 3.74
C SER A 53 7.37 -2.87 2.48
N GLU A 54 8.65 -2.64 2.34
CA GLU A 54 9.46 -3.41 1.41
C GLU A 54 9.51 -4.89 1.83
N TYR A 55 9.76 -5.76 0.87
CA TYR A 55 9.90 -7.19 1.11
C TYR A 55 11.15 -7.50 1.94
N MET A 56 10.99 -8.31 2.97
CA MET A 56 12.11 -8.86 3.72
C MET A 56 12.17 -10.37 3.58
N SER A 57 13.28 -10.88 3.03
CA SER A 57 13.48 -12.32 2.84
C SER A 57 13.26 -13.10 4.15
N GLY A 58 12.44 -14.14 4.07
CA GLY A 58 12.05 -14.96 5.21
C GLY A 58 10.99 -14.38 6.15
N GLN A 59 10.67 -13.09 6.03
CA GLN A 59 9.62 -12.43 6.84
C GLN A 59 8.42 -12.01 5.99
N GLY A 60 8.64 -11.69 4.72
CA GLY A 60 7.61 -11.19 3.81
C GLY A 60 7.40 -9.69 3.94
N TYR A 61 6.15 -9.27 3.79
CA TYR A 61 5.70 -7.88 3.88
C TYR A 61 5.02 -7.63 5.22
N SER A 62 5.06 -6.39 5.69
CA SER A 62 4.38 -5.90 6.88
C SER A 62 3.72 -4.54 6.60
N ILE A 63 2.88 -4.05 7.51
CA ILE A 63 2.36 -2.69 7.41
C ILE A 63 3.33 -1.76 8.15
N GLU A 64 3.80 -0.73 7.44
CA GLU A 64 4.39 0.45 8.06
C GLU A 64 3.24 1.37 8.49
N PRO A 65 3.10 1.66 9.79
CA PRO A 65 1.98 2.45 10.27
C PRO A 65 2.05 3.88 9.76
N GLU A 66 0.91 4.52 9.74
CA GLU A 66 0.78 5.95 9.48
C GLU A 66 1.56 6.78 10.50
N GLN A 67 1.97 7.97 10.08
CA GLN A 67 2.58 8.96 10.95
C GLN A 67 1.74 10.22 10.93
N GLU A 68 1.38 10.69 12.11
CA GLU A 68 0.73 11.97 12.27
C GLU A 68 1.72 13.09 11.96
N GLY A 69 1.23 14.10 11.27
CA GLY A 69 1.99 15.28 10.95
C GLY A 69 1.69 16.44 11.91
N THR A 70 2.37 17.57 11.68
CA THR A 70 2.09 18.85 12.34
C THR A 70 1.53 19.89 11.37
N ALA A 71 1.32 19.50 10.11
CA ALA A 71 0.70 20.36 9.10
C ALA A 71 -0.75 20.64 9.45
N VAL A 72 -1.15 21.91 9.31
CA VAL A 72 -2.46 22.42 9.69
C VAL A 72 -3.29 22.71 8.43
N GLU A 73 -4.58 22.44 8.49
CA GLU A 73 -5.53 22.86 7.47
C GLU A 73 -5.88 24.35 7.69
N ALA A 74 -5.41 25.22 6.79
CA ALA A 74 -5.56 26.68 6.94
C ALA A 74 -7.02 27.13 7.09
N GLU A 75 -7.96 26.47 6.41
CA GLU A 75 -9.38 26.78 6.50
C GLU A 75 -9.95 26.45 7.88
N LYS A 76 -9.64 25.26 8.40
CA LYS A 76 -10.06 24.84 9.74
C LYS A 76 -9.46 25.74 10.82
N LEU A 77 -8.18 26.08 10.67
CA LEU A 77 -7.51 26.99 11.59
C LEU A 77 -8.19 28.35 11.59
N THR A 78 -8.50 28.91 10.42
CA THR A 78 -9.19 30.19 10.31
C THR A 78 -10.55 30.15 11.00
N GLN A 79 -11.34 29.12 10.79
CA GLN A 79 -12.63 28.92 11.44
C GLN A 79 -12.50 28.81 12.96
N ALA A 80 -11.52 28.02 13.43
CA ALA A 80 -11.28 27.84 14.86
C ALA A 80 -10.84 29.14 15.55
N VAL A 81 -9.94 29.91 14.93
CA VAL A 81 -9.48 31.20 15.45
C VAL A 81 -10.61 32.20 15.47
N THR A 82 -11.40 32.31 14.38
CA THR A 82 -12.57 33.19 14.32
C THR A 82 -13.56 32.86 15.43
N GLY A 83 -13.91 31.56 15.59
CA GLY A 83 -14.80 31.13 16.65
C GLY A 83 -14.27 31.40 18.06
N ALA A 84 -12.98 31.25 18.30
CA ALA A 84 -12.37 31.60 19.59
C ALA A 84 -12.47 33.11 19.90
N ILE A 85 -12.26 33.96 18.91
CA ILE A 85 -12.39 35.42 19.05
C ILE A 85 -13.84 35.81 19.35
N GLU A 86 -14.81 35.26 18.60
CA GLU A 86 -16.23 35.55 18.80
C GLU A 86 -16.73 35.09 20.17
N ASN A 87 -16.16 34.01 20.69
CA ASN A 87 -16.49 33.49 22.03
C ASN A 87 -15.60 34.05 23.15
N LEU A 88 -14.74 35.07 22.84
CA LEU A 88 -13.82 35.69 23.79
C LEU A 88 -12.93 34.71 24.54
N GLN A 89 -12.49 33.63 23.84
CA GLN A 89 -11.53 32.68 24.40
C GLN A 89 -10.13 33.32 24.40
N ASP A 90 -9.42 33.17 25.47
CA ASP A 90 -8.06 33.70 25.66
C ASP A 90 -6.98 32.78 25.10
N HIS A 91 -7.34 31.53 24.81
CA HIS A 91 -6.48 30.52 24.21
C HIS A 91 -7.28 29.56 23.33
N LEU A 92 -6.61 28.98 22.34
CA LEU A 92 -7.16 27.98 21.44
C LEU A 92 -6.19 26.79 21.38
N SER A 93 -6.69 25.60 21.73
CA SER A 93 -5.98 24.35 21.51
C SER A 93 -6.20 23.91 20.06
N LEU A 94 -5.13 23.82 19.27
CA LEU A 94 -5.21 23.35 17.88
C LEU A 94 -5.57 21.86 17.80
N GLU A 95 -5.23 21.09 18.80
CA GLU A 95 -5.53 19.69 18.92
C GLU A 95 -7.02 19.46 19.17
N GLU A 96 -7.61 20.19 20.15
CA GLU A 96 -9.04 20.13 20.43
C GLU A 96 -9.90 20.68 19.29
N ALA A 97 -9.38 21.65 18.54
CA ALA A 97 -10.04 22.22 17.38
C ALA A 97 -9.94 21.35 16.11
N ASP A 98 -9.24 20.23 16.17
CA ASP A 98 -9.08 19.26 15.06
C ASP A 98 -8.61 19.90 13.74
N VAL A 99 -7.66 20.81 13.84
CA VAL A 99 -7.15 21.58 12.70
C VAL A 99 -5.99 20.91 11.96
N TYR A 100 -5.38 19.88 12.55
CA TYR A 100 -4.27 19.18 11.91
C TYR A 100 -4.74 18.30 10.76
N LYS A 101 -3.93 18.24 9.71
CA LYS A 101 -4.11 17.27 8.64
C LYS A 101 -3.90 15.86 9.20
N LYS A 102 -4.76 14.95 8.78
CA LYS A 102 -4.69 13.54 9.21
C LYS A 102 -4.31 12.63 8.06
N PRO A 103 -3.62 11.51 8.34
CA PRO A 103 -3.46 10.45 7.35
C PRO A 103 -4.82 9.96 6.86
N THR A 104 -4.92 9.66 5.57
CA THR A 104 -6.15 9.16 4.94
C THR A 104 -6.22 7.64 4.90
N VAL A 105 -5.06 6.97 5.04
CA VAL A 105 -4.95 5.50 5.13
C VAL A 105 -4.28 5.17 6.45
N LEU A 106 -4.96 4.39 7.26
CA LEU A 106 -4.48 3.96 8.58
C LEU A 106 -4.02 2.50 8.52
N LYS A 107 -3.24 2.07 9.50
CA LYS A 107 -2.70 0.70 9.61
C LYS A 107 -3.76 -0.40 9.69
N ASP A 108 -4.96 -0.05 10.12
CA ASP A 108 -6.12 -0.93 10.25
C ASP A 108 -7.09 -0.83 9.07
N ASP A 109 -6.69 -0.17 7.99
CA ASP A 109 -7.45 -0.11 6.75
C ASP A 109 -7.62 -1.52 6.16
N ALA A 110 -8.87 -1.90 5.91
CA ALA A 110 -9.21 -3.24 5.43
C ALA A 110 -8.62 -3.55 4.05
N SER A 111 -8.55 -2.55 3.17
CA SER A 111 -7.98 -2.73 1.82
C SER A 111 -6.47 -2.97 1.88
N LEU A 112 -5.78 -2.28 2.78
CA LEU A 112 -4.35 -2.47 3.02
C LEU A 112 -4.07 -3.85 3.61
N ALA A 113 -4.90 -4.32 4.53
CA ALA A 113 -4.79 -5.64 5.13
C ALA A 113 -5.01 -6.76 4.09
N GLU A 114 -6.05 -6.63 3.23
CA GLU A 114 -6.29 -7.59 2.15
C GLU A 114 -5.13 -7.62 1.13
N GLN A 115 -4.57 -6.47 0.80
CA GLN A 115 -3.43 -6.37 -0.10
C GLN A 115 -2.19 -7.03 0.52
N LEU A 116 -1.93 -6.79 1.81
CA LEU A 116 -0.85 -7.42 2.55
C LEU A 116 -0.97 -8.94 2.56
N ASP A 117 -2.17 -9.46 2.85
CA ASP A 117 -2.42 -10.91 2.86
C ASP A 117 -2.16 -11.55 1.49
N LYS A 118 -2.61 -10.90 0.41
CA LYS A 118 -2.33 -11.36 -0.95
C LYS A 118 -0.83 -11.35 -1.27
N MET A 119 -0.13 -10.27 -0.97
CA MET A 119 1.32 -10.18 -1.21
C MET A 119 2.08 -11.22 -0.41
N ASN A 120 1.72 -11.43 0.85
CA ASN A 120 2.34 -12.46 1.68
C ASN A 120 1.99 -13.89 1.24
N LYS A 121 0.81 -14.11 0.66
CA LYS A 121 0.45 -15.39 0.06
C LYS A 121 1.39 -15.71 -1.12
N TYR A 122 1.62 -14.75 -2.00
CA TYR A 122 2.56 -14.90 -3.12
C TYR A 122 4.01 -15.07 -2.66
N ALA A 123 4.42 -14.31 -1.64
CA ALA A 123 5.77 -14.39 -1.08
C ALA A 123 6.09 -15.72 -0.40
N LYS A 124 5.07 -16.47 0.00
CA LYS A 124 5.21 -17.80 0.65
C LYS A 124 5.05 -18.97 -0.31
N MET A 125 4.57 -18.72 -1.53
CA MET A 125 4.38 -19.80 -2.49
C MET A 125 5.69 -20.26 -3.12
N SER A 126 5.66 -21.47 -3.67
CA SER A 126 6.74 -22.02 -4.47
C SER A 126 6.21 -22.84 -5.64
N VAL A 127 6.90 -22.77 -6.77
CA VAL A 127 6.64 -23.60 -7.93
C VAL A 127 7.86 -24.45 -8.18
N THR A 128 7.72 -25.79 -8.03
CA THR A 128 8.81 -26.72 -8.26
C THR A 128 8.63 -27.38 -9.62
N TYR A 129 9.55 -27.10 -10.51
CA TYR A 129 9.62 -27.74 -11.82
C TYR A 129 10.41 -29.04 -11.77
N GLN A 130 9.91 -30.06 -12.47
CA GLN A 130 10.56 -31.35 -12.63
C GLN A 130 11.06 -31.50 -14.07
N PHE A 131 12.37 -31.83 -14.23
CA PHE A 131 13.02 -32.03 -15.51
C PHE A 131 13.68 -33.44 -15.48
N GLY A 132 12.87 -34.49 -15.52
CA GLY A 132 13.34 -35.84 -15.31
C GLY A 132 13.90 -36.02 -13.88
N ASP A 133 15.20 -36.25 -13.76
CA ASP A 133 15.87 -36.46 -12.46
C ASP A 133 16.30 -35.15 -11.77
N SER A 134 16.12 -33.99 -12.40
CA SER A 134 16.48 -32.71 -11.85
C SER A 134 15.24 -31.88 -11.52
N THR A 135 15.39 -31.01 -10.52
CA THR A 135 14.32 -30.08 -10.11
C THR A 135 14.85 -28.64 -10.04
N GLU A 136 14.00 -27.69 -10.35
CA GLU A 136 14.22 -26.26 -10.13
C GLU A 136 13.04 -25.69 -9.37
N THR A 137 13.29 -24.89 -8.34
CA THR A 137 12.23 -24.29 -7.52
C THR A 137 12.28 -22.78 -7.63
N LEU A 138 11.20 -22.22 -8.15
CA LEU A 138 10.89 -20.81 -8.08
C LEU A 138 10.22 -20.56 -6.73
N ASN A 139 10.83 -19.76 -5.89
CA ASN A 139 10.38 -19.47 -4.53
C ASN A 139 9.84 -18.06 -4.37
N GLY A 140 9.26 -17.77 -3.20
CA GLY A 140 8.72 -16.46 -2.87
C GLY A 140 9.73 -15.32 -2.95
N ASP A 141 11.02 -15.57 -2.64
CA ASP A 141 12.08 -14.56 -2.75
C ASP A 141 12.34 -14.12 -4.21
N GLN A 142 11.95 -14.90 -5.17
CA GLN A 142 12.00 -14.53 -6.59
C GLN A 142 10.68 -13.95 -7.06
N ILE A 143 9.56 -14.55 -6.63
CA ILE A 143 8.20 -14.14 -7.03
C ILE A 143 7.88 -12.72 -6.53
N HIS A 144 8.31 -12.35 -5.31
CA HIS A 144 8.02 -11.03 -4.75
C HIS A 144 8.45 -9.87 -5.67
N ALA A 145 9.58 -10.04 -6.37
CA ALA A 145 10.11 -9.02 -7.28
C ALA A 145 9.27 -8.81 -8.55
N TRP A 146 8.28 -9.68 -8.78
CA TRP A 146 7.36 -9.63 -9.91
C TRP A 146 5.99 -9.10 -9.53
N LEU A 147 5.76 -8.85 -8.24
CA LEU A 147 4.48 -8.35 -7.74
C LEU A 147 4.37 -6.84 -7.92
N ILE A 148 3.22 -6.40 -8.38
CA ILE A 148 2.86 -4.99 -8.52
C ILE A 148 1.65 -4.73 -7.62
N ALA A 149 1.84 -3.91 -6.59
CA ALA A 149 0.77 -3.41 -5.76
C ALA A 149 0.08 -2.24 -6.47
N ASN A 150 -1.19 -2.38 -6.80
CA ASN A 150 -1.97 -1.36 -7.48
C ASN A 150 -2.66 -0.44 -6.47
N ALA A 151 -2.93 0.80 -6.89
CA ALA A 151 -3.57 1.81 -6.05
C ALA A 151 -5.01 1.44 -5.61
N ASP A 152 -5.66 0.51 -6.33
CA ASP A 152 -7.00 0.00 -6.01
C ASP A 152 -6.98 -1.17 -4.99
N GLY A 153 -5.82 -1.47 -4.40
CA GLY A 153 -5.64 -2.59 -3.46
C GLY A 153 -5.51 -3.97 -4.12
N SER A 154 -5.52 -4.04 -5.46
CA SER A 154 -5.23 -5.29 -6.17
C SER A 154 -3.72 -5.54 -6.27
N VAL A 155 -3.34 -6.81 -6.44
CA VAL A 155 -1.97 -7.23 -6.70
C VAL A 155 -1.95 -7.91 -8.06
N SER A 156 -1.08 -7.45 -8.95
CA SER A 156 -0.85 -8.05 -10.26
C SER A 156 0.58 -8.59 -10.37
N VAL A 157 0.81 -9.40 -11.37
CA VAL A 157 2.12 -10.01 -11.64
C VAL A 157 2.67 -9.42 -12.94
N ASP A 158 3.93 -9.00 -12.91
CA ASP A 158 4.64 -8.53 -14.10
C ASP A 158 4.89 -9.69 -15.06
N SER A 159 4.09 -9.76 -16.12
CA SER A 159 4.19 -10.80 -17.14
C SER A 159 5.52 -10.78 -17.91
N SER A 160 6.20 -9.65 -17.96
CA SER A 160 7.53 -9.57 -18.59
C SER A 160 8.57 -10.31 -17.79
N LYS A 161 8.51 -10.23 -16.46
CA LYS A 161 9.39 -10.97 -15.55
C LYS A 161 9.13 -12.47 -15.57
N VAL A 162 7.85 -12.86 -15.66
CA VAL A 162 7.47 -14.27 -15.84
C VAL A 162 8.05 -14.81 -17.15
N SER A 163 7.91 -14.09 -18.26
CA SER A 163 8.44 -14.48 -19.55
C SER A 163 9.97 -14.56 -19.55
N GLU A 164 10.66 -13.63 -18.89
CA GLU A 164 12.10 -13.63 -18.75
C GLU A 164 12.57 -14.90 -18.00
N TYR A 165 11.95 -15.23 -16.87
CA TYR A 165 12.25 -16.43 -16.12
C TYR A 165 12.04 -17.71 -16.95
N VAL A 166 10.89 -17.82 -17.63
CA VAL A 166 10.60 -18.97 -18.50
C VAL A 166 11.64 -19.10 -19.63
N SER A 167 12.12 -17.98 -20.18
CA SER A 167 13.17 -17.97 -21.19
C SER A 167 14.49 -18.50 -20.64
N GLU A 168 14.89 -18.08 -19.44
CA GLU A 168 16.11 -18.57 -18.77
C GLU A 168 16.00 -20.06 -18.42
N MET A 169 14.85 -20.47 -17.86
CA MET A 169 14.55 -21.88 -17.59
C MET A 169 14.64 -22.74 -18.87
N ALA A 170 14.08 -22.25 -20.00
CA ALA A 170 14.17 -22.93 -21.27
C ALA A 170 15.61 -23.04 -21.78
N LYS A 171 16.43 -22.01 -21.63
CA LYS A 171 17.86 -22.07 -22.00
C LYS A 171 18.62 -23.11 -21.18
N ALA A 172 18.30 -23.21 -19.89
CA ALA A 172 18.94 -24.15 -19.00
C ALA A 172 18.55 -25.61 -19.27
N HIS A 173 17.23 -25.86 -19.43
CA HIS A 173 16.68 -27.21 -19.40
C HIS A 173 16.31 -27.81 -20.76
N ASN A 174 16.21 -27.01 -21.85
CA ASN A 174 15.98 -27.57 -23.17
C ASN A 174 17.11 -28.55 -23.57
N THR A 175 16.71 -29.72 -24.00
CA THR A 175 17.64 -30.76 -24.48
C THR A 175 17.57 -31.00 -25.99
N SER A 176 16.55 -30.46 -26.64
CA SER A 176 16.40 -30.46 -28.11
C SER A 176 17.57 -29.71 -28.76
N ASN A 177 18.07 -30.20 -29.86
CA ASN A 177 19.21 -29.68 -30.62
C ASN A 177 20.56 -29.62 -29.86
N LYS A 178 20.67 -30.20 -28.65
CA LYS A 178 21.95 -30.31 -27.95
C LYS A 178 22.70 -31.56 -28.43
N ALA A 179 24.01 -31.41 -28.61
CA ALA A 179 24.87 -32.55 -28.90
C ALA A 179 24.83 -33.56 -27.72
N LYS A 180 24.67 -34.84 -28.03
CA LYS A 180 24.69 -35.95 -27.05
C LYS A 180 25.85 -36.89 -27.32
N THR A 181 26.53 -37.27 -26.27
CA THR A 181 27.60 -38.27 -26.30
C THR A 181 26.97 -39.63 -26.10
N LEU A 182 27.08 -40.50 -27.09
CA LEU A 182 26.60 -41.89 -27.03
C LEU A 182 27.78 -42.86 -26.99
N LYS A 183 27.71 -43.84 -26.09
CA LYS A 183 28.61 -44.97 -26.07
C LYS A 183 28.01 -46.06 -26.95
N THR A 184 28.71 -46.42 -28.00
CA THR A 184 28.28 -47.48 -28.91
C THR A 184 28.47 -48.85 -28.26
N SER A 185 27.77 -49.86 -28.75
CA SER A 185 27.93 -51.24 -28.33
C SER A 185 29.35 -51.81 -28.55
N TYR A 186 30.15 -51.19 -29.41
CA TYR A 186 31.55 -51.53 -29.66
C TYR A 186 32.54 -50.78 -28.73
N GLY A 187 32.02 -50.05 -27.69
CA GLY A 187 32.86 -49.32 -26.72
C GLY A 187 33.36 -47.99 -27.20
N SER A 188 33.11 -47.60 -28.43
CA SER A 188 33.48 -46.28 -28.96
C SER A 188 32.50 -45.21 -28.48
N THR A 189 33.00 -44.00 -28.24
CA THR A 189 32.19 -42.81 -27.88
C THR A 189 32.00 -41.95 -29.12
N ILE A 190 30.78 -41.67 -29.50
CA ILE A 190 30.44 -40.78 -30.61
C ILE A 190 29.63 -39.60 -30.12
N GLN A 191 29.84 -38.45 -30.70
CA GLN A 191 28.99 -37.26 -30.49
C GLN A 191 27.94 -37.22 -31.60
N VAL A 192 26.68 -37.19 -31.21
CA VAL A 192 25.55 -36.98 -32.13
C VAL A 192 25.09 -35.54 -31.90
N SER A 193 25.33 -34.69 -32.89
CA SER A 193 24.92 -33.29 -32.85
C SER A 193 23.78 -33.04 -33.83
N GLY A 194 22.87 -32.18 -33.41
CA GLY A 194 21.69 -31.80 -34.21
C GLY A 194 20.57 -32.85 -34.16
N GLY A 195 19.39 -32.40 -34.47
CA GLY A 195 18.18 -33.21 -34.49
C GLY A 195 17.11 -32.74 -33.51
N THR A 196 15.89 -33.11 -33.82
CA THR A 196 14.71 -32.70 -33.05
C THR A 196 14.46 -33.54 -31.81
N TYR A 197 15.34 -34.48 -31.52
CA TYR A 197 15.21 -35.34 -30.33
C TYR A 197 15.57 -34.57 -29.06
N GLY A 198 14.64 -34.62 -28.11
CA GLY A 198 14.79 -33.94 -26.81
C GLY A 198 13.58 -33.08 -26.47
N TRP A 199 13.62 -32.53 -25.30
CA TRP A 199 12.56 -31.69 -24.77
C TRP A 199 12.82 -30.24 -25.14
N LYS A 200 11.75 -29.51 -25.48
CA LYS A 200 11.78 -28.09 -25.73
C LYS A 200 10.57 -27.45 -25.08
N ILE A 201 10.80 -26.60 -24.09
CA ILE A 201 9.74 -25.90 -23.39
C ILE A 201 9.00 -24.96 -24.35
N ASN A 202 7.69 -25.05 -24.36
CA ASN A 202 6.80 -24.11 -25.04
C ASN A 202 6.69 -22.84 -24.19
N GLN A 203 7.59 -21.89 -24.44
CA GLN A 203 7.72 -20.69 -23.61
C GLN A 203 6.43 -19.88 -23.53
N ALA A 204 5.64 -19.80 -24.59
CA ALA A 204 4.39 -19.03 -24.58
C ALA A 204 3.35 -19.70 -23.65
N ALA A 205 3.11 -20.99 -23.84
CA ALA A 205 2.17 -21.74 -22.99
C ALA A 205 2.62 -21.79 -21.53
N GLU A 206 3.93 -21.97 -21.29
CA GLU A 206 4.47 -21.99 -19.94
C GLU A 206 4.38 -20.63 -19.24
N THR A 207 4.60 -19.54 -19.96
CA THR A 207 4.43 -18.19 -19.39
C THR A 207 2.99 -17.94 -18.93
N GLU A 208 2.00 -18.36 -19.72
CA GLU A 208 0.58 -18.25 -19.35
C GLU A 208 0.26 -19.15 -18.16
N ALA A 209 0.72 -20.41 -18.18
CA ALA A 209 0.50 -21.35 -17.09
C ALA A 209 1.14 -20.89 -15.78
N LEU A 210 2.39 -20.43 -15.82
CA LEU A 210 3.09 -19.92 -14.65
C LEU A 210 2.42 -18.65 -14.09
N ALA A 211 2.02 -17.72 -14.95
CA ALA A 211 1.30 -16.53 -14.53
C ALA A 211 -0.03 -16.87 -13.83
N ALA A 212 -0.78 -17.86 -14.35
CA ALA A 212 -2.01 -18.33 -13.73
C ALA A 212 -1.76 -19.01 -12.36
N ILE A 213 -0.70 -19.81 -12.25
CA ILE A 213 -0.29 -20.45 -10.97
C ILE A 213 0.07 -19.37 -9.94
N ILE A 214 0.88 -18.38 -10.31
CA ILE A 214 1.24 -17.30 -9.39
C ILE A 214 -0.02 -16.51 -8.99
N ALA A 215 -0.91 -16.23 -9.93
CA ALA A 215 -2.17 -15.53 -9.62
C ALA A 215 -3.08 -16.32 -8.65
N SER A 216 -3.02 -17.66 -8.64
CA SER A 216 -3.74 -18.47 -7.66
C SER A 216 -3.12 -18.40 -6.26
N GLY A 217 -1.83 -18.08 -6.15
CA GLY A 217 -1.07 -18.03 -4.91
C GLY A 217 -0.89 -19.42 -4.27
N GLU A 218 -0.96 -20.49 -5.03
CA GLU A 218 -0.84 -21.87 -4.53
C GLU A 218 0.49 -22.49 -4.95
N SER A 219 1.16 -23.12 -3.98
CA SER A 219 2.39 -23.86 -4.28
C SER A 219 2.06 -25.14 -5.06
N THR A 220 2.89 -25.45 -6.06
CA THR A 220 2.70 -26.63 -6.90
C THR A 220 4.02 -27.25 -7.33
N THR A 221 3.95 -28.54 -7.70
CA THR A 221 5.05 -29.26 -8.35
C THR A 221 4.54 -29.75 -9.68
N ARG A 222 5.25 -29.45 -10.77
CA ARG A 222 4.83 -29.79 -12.13
C ARG A 222 6.01 -29.96 -13.09
N GLU A 223 5.74 -30.54 -14.24
CA GLU A 223 6.59 -30.42 -15.41
C GLU A 223 6.21 -29.15 -16.20
N PRO A 224 7.15 -28.52 -16.92
CA PRO A 224 6.83 -27.41 -17.80
C PRO A 224 6.02 -27.86 -19.01
N GLU A 225 5.37 -26.93 -19.70
CA GLU A 225 4.71 -27.14 -20.97
C GLU A 225 5.76 -27.35 -22.08
N TYR A 226 5.62 -28.44 -22.87
CA TYR A 226 6.56 -28.82 -23.95
C TYR A 226 5.99 -28.62 -25.35
#